data_8045e7372fe052fc6d539d42976fe883
#
_entry.id   8045e7372fe052fc6d539d42976fe883
#
_cell.length_a   1.000
_cell.length_b   1.000
_cell.length_c   1.000
_cell.angle_alpha   90.00
_cell.angle_beta   90.00
_cell.angle_gamma   90.00
#
_symmetry.space_group_name_H-M   'P 1'
#
loop_
_entity.id
_entity.type
_entity.pdbx_description
1 polymer ?
#
loop_
_entity_poly.entity_id
_entity_poly.type
_entity_poly.pdbx_seq_one_letter_code
_entity_poly.pdbx_strand_id
1 'polypeptide(L)'
;LGHGQAQATEAGQTIAQSADYFPDTVGTRWQYRGQISEGPLQTIENKYFFNVSSVTGTRTLKGGVVVNVFHDTNPGNHGASDSFYRRDAAGVVYYGSEPGTPLEKQLVPYQIIRFPMKVAQSFQQFNRMDIDFGSDIDGDGTNEHVDVEGVSTVIGQESITVPAGTYPDAVRVEARMTLKIHLSSADRTAVGTDVMTAWFAKGVGLVKYIERQELAALKEDRGNTTDITEELEEVTVKSAPALQGRSESSPERLLADDTRDHELFQVLFAPGLRPYTR
;
A
#
# COMPACT_ATOMS: atom_id res chain seq x y z
N LEU A 1 24.82 14.93 -30.46
CA LEU A 1 24.26 13.65 -29.98
C LEU A 1 24.94 13.32 -28.67
N GLY A 2 24.42 13.88 -27.55
CA GLY A 2 24.85 13.54 -26.19
C GLY A 2 23.93 12.50 -25.64
N HIS A 3 24.40 11.28 -25.49
CA HIS A 3 23.73 10.25 -24.71
C HIS A 3 23.96 10.60 -23.23
N GLY A 4 22.93 11.16 -22.59
CA GLY A 4 22.91 11.29 -21.14
C GLY A 4 22.87 9.88 -20.54
N GLN A 5 24.00 9.41 -20.02
CA GLN A 5 24.04 8.22 -19.19
C GLN A 5 23.27 8.55 -17.91
N ALA A 6 22.19 7.81 -17.65
CA ALA A 6 21.57 7.81 -16.35
C ALA A 6 22.64 7.34 -15.34
N GLN A 7 23.06 8.24 -14.45
CA GLN A 7 23.96 7.88 -13.36
C GLN A 7 23.24 6.90 -12.47
N ALA A 8 23.78 5.69 -12.34
CA ALA A 8 23.32 4.73 -11.36
C ALA A 8 23.49 5.35 -9.97
N THR A 9 22.42 5.43 -9.21
CA THR A 9 22.41 5.99 -7.86
C THR A 9 23.22 5.06 -6.94
N GLU A 10 24.27 5.58 -6.29
CA GLU A 10 25.14 4.76 -5.45
C GLU A 10 24.46 4.33 -4.15
N ALA A 11 24.75 3.09 -3.70
CA ALA A 11 24.28 2.58 -2.43
C ALA A 11 24.69 3.51 -1.27
N GLY A 12 23.74 3.81 -0.37
CA GLY A 12 23.93 4.74 0.75
C GLY A 12 23.76 6.22 0.39
N GLN A 13 23.59 6.57 -0.88
CA GLN A 13 23.31 7.94 -1.30
C GLN A 13 21.99 8.40 -0.70
N THR A 14 22.00 9.58 -0.07
CA THR A 14 20.82 10.21 0.50
C THR A 14 20.02 10.92 -0.59
N ILE A 15 18.72 10.61 -0.66
CA ILE A 15 17.79 11.29 -1.55
C ILE A 15 17.40 12.62 -0.96
N ALA A 16 17.76 13.70 -1.64
CA ALA A 16 17.50 15.07 -1.19
C ALA A 16 16.00 15.34 -1.10
N GLN A 17 15.60 16.08 -0.04
CA GLN A 17 14.21 16.51 0.15
C GLN A 17 13.21 15.33 0.13
N SER A 18 13.56 14.24 0.79
CA SER A 18 12.78 13.00 0.81
C SER A 18 11.29 13.19 1.13
N ALA A 19 10.96 14.18 1.97
CA ALA A 19 9.57 14.47 2.34
C ALA A 19 8.72 14.98 1.15
N ASP A 20 9.33 15.59 0.13
CA ASP A 20 8.62 16.14 -1.02
C ASP A 20 8.03 15.05 -1.94
N TYR A 21 8.46 13.80 -1.76
CA TYR A 21 7.93 12.64 -2.50
C TYR A 21 6.58 12.14 -1.95
N PHE A 22 6.11 12.68 -0.83
CA PHE A 22 4.88 12.26 -0.16
C PHE A 22 3.96 13.45 0.13
N PRO A 23 3.37 14.10 -0.89
CA PRO A 23 2.41 15.17 -0.67
C PRO A 23 1.17 14.63 0.03
N ASP A 24 0.76 15.31 1.11
CA ASP A 24 -0.35 14.92 1.96
C ASP A 24 -1.32 16.10 2.27
N THR A 25 -1.24 17.16 1.48
CA THR A 25 -2.09 18.34 1.64
C THR A 25 -3.53 18.02 1.24
N VAL A 26 -4.48 18.37 2.08
CA VAL A 26 -5.92 18.20 1.85
C VAL A 26 -6.34 18.83 0.52
N GLY A 27 -7.10 18.04 -0.27
CA GLY A 27 -7.52 18.39 -1.62
C GLY A 27 -6.57 17.92 -2.73
N THR A 28 -5.43 17.34 -2.39
CA THR A 28 -4.59 16.63 -3.36
C THR A 28 -5.33 15.38 -3.85
N ARG A 29 -5.28 15.13 -5.17
CA ARG A 29 -6.02 14.06 -5.82
C ARG A 29 -5.18 13.42 -6.92
N TRP A 30 -5.20 12.11 -6.98
CA TRP A 30 -4.59 11.28 -8.01
C TRP A 30 -5.65 10.41 -8.68
N GLN A 31 -5.50 10.19 -9.97
CA GLN A 31 -6.27 9.19 -10.71
C GLN A 31 -5.31 8.22 -11.35
N TYR A 32 -5.54 6.94 -11.11
CA TYR A 32 -4.73 5.84 -11.63
C TYR A 32 -5.54 5.02 -12.60
N ARG A 33 -4.85 4.53 -13.64
CA ARG A 33 -5.32 3.45 -14.48
C ARG A 33 -4.68 2.16 -13.99
N GLY A 34 -5.51 1.16 -13.68
CA GLY A 34 -5.07 -0.08 -13.11
C GLY A 34 -5.42 -1.31 -13.94
N GLN A 35 -4.70 -2.36 -13.66
CA GLN A 35 -4.93 -3.70 -14.19
C GLN A 35 -4.68 -4.72 -13.09
N ILE A 36 -5.54 -5.74 -13.03
CA ILE A 36 -5.38 -6.88 -12.14
C ILE A 36 -5.43 -8.17 -12.95
N SER A 37 -4.59 -9.13 -12.57
CA SER A 37 -4.67 -10.51 -13.02
C SER A 37 -4.47 -11.46 -11.85
N GLU A 38 -5.15 -12.58 -11.88
CA GLU A 38 -5.05 -13.63 -10.88
C GLU A 38 -4.77 -14.96 -11.60
N GLY A 39 -3.96 -15.81 -11.01
CA GLY A 39 -3.59 -17.12 -11.58
C GLY A 39 -3.10 -18.08 -10.49
N PRO A 40 -2.61 -19.25 -10.82
CA PRO A 40 -2.29 -19.81 -12.15
C PRO A 40 -3.40 -20.66 -12.77
N LEU A 41 -4.52 -20.78 -12.13
CA LEU A 41 -5.43 -21.89 -12.42
C LEU A 41 -6.77 -21.50 -12.95
N GLN A 42 -7.09 -20.25 -12.80
CA GLN A 42 -8.29 -19.70 -13.39
C GLN A 42 -7.83 -18.74 -14.47
N THR A 43 -8.36 -18.91 -15.66
CA THR A 43 -8.36 -17.88 -16.71
C THR A 43 -9.11 -16.68 -16.14
N ILE A 44 -8.42 -15.84 -15.41
CA ILE A 44 -9.00 -14.60 -14.96
C ILE A 44 -8.77 -13.61 -16.07
N GLU A 45 -9.86 -13.06 -16.54
CA GLU A 45 -9.83 -11.96 -17.47
C GLU A 45 -9.06 -10.81 -16.82
N ASN A 46 -8.05 -10.28 -17.50
CA ASN A 46 -7.38 -9.06 -17.09
C ASN A 46 -8.43 -7.98 -16.88
N LYS A 47 -8.58 -7.53 -15.63
CA LYS A 47 -9.53 -6.47 -15.30
C LYS A 47 -8.82 -5.14 -15.35
N TYR A 48 -9.37 -4.23 -16.12
CA TYR A 48 -8.95 -2.83 -16.12
C TYR A 48 -9.87 -2.02 -15.22
N PHE A 49 -9.29 -1.08 -14.49
CA PHE A 49 -10.04 -0.21 -13.60
C PHE A 49 -9.41 1.18 -13.51
N PHE A 50 -10.17 2.13 -12.98
CA PHE A 50 -9.66 3.43 -12.57
C PHE A 50 -9.82 3.56 -11.08
N ASN A 51 -8.77 4.02 -10.41
CA ASN A 51 -8.79 4.32 -8.99
C ASN A 51 -8.54 5.81 -8.77
N VAL A 52 -9.30 6.42 -7.89
CA VAL A 52 -9.11 7.80 -7.48
C VAL A 52 -8.74 7.83 -6.01
N SER A 53 -7.55 8.31 -5.73
CA SER A 53 -7.07 8.59 -4.38
C SER A 53 -7.12 10.09 -4.10
N SER A 54 -7.51 10.50 -2.90
CA SER A 54 -7.56 11.91 -2.52
C SER A 54 -7.34 12.11 -1.02
N VAL A 55 -6.63 13.18 -0.67
CA VAL A 55 -6.52 13.61 0.73
C VAL A 55 -7.77 14.43 1.08
N THR A 56 -8.65 13.84 1.87
CA THR A 56 -9.98 14.41 2.15
C THR A 56 -10.03 15.25 3.42
N GLY A 57 -9.09 15.05 4.34
CA GLY A 57 -9.09 15.79 5.61
C GLY A 57 -8.08 15.23 6.59
N THR A 58 -8.30 15.55 7.86
CA THR A 58 -7.55 14.99 8.98
C THR A 58 -8.50 14.35 9.98
N ARG A 59 -8.00 13.35 10.71
CA ARG A 59 -8.73 12.67 11.79
C ARG A 59 -7.85 12.58 13.03
N THR A 60 -8.45 12.74 14.20
CA THR A 60 -7.78 12.43 15.46
C THR A 60 -8.14 11.00 15.87
N LEU A 61 -7.14 10.14 15.96
CA LEU A 61 -7.29 8.75 16.39
C LEU A 61 -7.28 8.63 17.92
N LYS A 62 -7.63 7.43 18.41
CA LYS A 62 -7.52 7.11 19.84
C LYS A 62 -6.08 7.36 20.32
N GLY A 63 -5.92 8.09 21.42
CA GLY A 63 -4.60 8.50 21.92
C GLY A 63 -4.13 9.89 21.42
N GLY A 64 -4.98 10.63 20.68
CA GLY A 64 -4.70 12.02 20.29
C GLY A 64 -3.81 12.17 19.06
N VAL A 65 -3.49 11.10 18.35
CA VAL A 65 -2.69 11.15 17.13
C VAL A 65 -3.52 11.73 16.00
N VAL A 66 -3.05 12.81 15.39
CA VAL A 66 -3.67 13.41 14.19
C VAL A 66 -3.05 12.79 12.95
N VAL A 67 -3.90 12.30 12.06
CA VAL A 67 -3.54 11.66 10.78
C VAL A 67 -4.23 12.35 9.61
N ASN A 68 -3.64 12.26 8.43
CA ASN A 68 -4.29 12.60 7.18
C ASN A 68 -5.15 11.42 6.71
N VAL A 69 -6.33 11.72 6.18
CA VAL A 69 -7.27 10.75 5.62
C VAL A 69 -7.11 10.72 4.11
N PHE A 70 -6.73 9.57 3.60
CA PHE A 70 -6.66 9.28 2.17
C PHE A 70 -7.86 8.41 1.80
N HIS A 71 -8.71 8.94 0.94
CA HIS A 71 -9.89 8.25 0.45
C HIS A 71 -9.62 7.65 -0.93
N ASP A 72 -9.93 6.38 -1.08
CA ASP A 72 -9.80 5.63 -2.32
C ASP A 72 -11.14 5.12 -2.79
N THR A 73 -11.38 5.22 -4.09
CA THR A 73 -12.62 4.74 -4.69
C THR A 73 -12.63 3.23 -4.90
N ASN A 74 -11.46 2.60 -5.10
CA ASN A 74 -11.28 1.16 -5.29
C ASN A 74 -12.44 0.47 -6.03
N PRO A 75 -12.82 0.90 -7.24
CA PRO A 75 -13.93 0.29 -7.94
C PRO A 75 -13.59 -1.15 -8.30
N GLY A 76 -14.40 -2.09 -7.83
CA GLY A 76 -14.19 -3.52 -8.05
C GLY A 76 -13.38 -4.25 -6.99
N ASN A 77 -12.96 -3.55 -5.92
CA ASN A 77 -12.33 -4.15 -4.76
C ASN A 77 -13.02 -3.68 -3.48
N HIS A 78 -14.01 -4.42 -3.00
CA HIS A 78 -14.78 -4.14 -1.77
C HIS A 78 -15.25 -2.69 -1.56
N GLY A 79 -15.13 -1.86 -2.58
CA GLY A 79 -15.57 -0.47 -2.56
C GLY A 79 -14.59 0.51 -1.93
N ALA A 80 -15.08 1.71 -1.69
CA ALA A 80 -14.31 2.83 -1.20
C ALA A 80 -13.78 2.59 0.21
N SER A 81 -12.60 3.17 0.49
CA SER A 81 -11.97 3.06 1.79
C SER A 81 -11.17 4.29 2.18
N ASP A 82 -11.00 4.49 3.49
CA ASP A 82 -10.16 5.52 4.06
C ASP A 82 -8.91 4.89 4.68
N SER A 83 -7.74 5.43 4.34
CA SER A 83 -6.46 5.06 4.93
C SER A 83 -5.87 6.22 5.72
N PHE A 84 -5.18 5.92 6.83
CA PHE A 84 -4.74 6.90 7.79
C PHE A 84 -3.22 6.97 7.83
N TYR A 85 -2.67 8.11 7.46
CA TYR A 85 -1.22 8.34 7.43
C TYR A 85 -0.83 9.55 8.23
N ARG A 86 0.34 9.48 8.87
CA ARG A 86 1.01 10.62 9.45
C ARG A 86 2.40 10.76 8.84
N ARG A 87 2.67 11.93 8.29
CA ARG A 87 4.00 12.31 7.83
C ARG A 87 4.64 13.27 8.84
N ASP A 88 5.88 13.00 9.23
CA ASP A 88 6.68 13.86 10.07
C ASP A 88 8.16 13.84 9.64
N ALA A 89 9.05 14.42 10.46
CA ALA A 89 10.48 14.46 10.14
C ALA A 89 11.16 13.09 10.07
N ALA A 90 10.57 12.06 10.69
CA ALA A 90 11.13 10.70 10.71
C ALA A 90 10.64 9.85 9.51
N GLY A 91 9.58 10.28 8.81
CA GLY A 91 9.04 9.54 7.68
C GLY A 91 7.52 9.55 7.61
N VAL A 92 6.98 8.48 7.07
CA VAL A 92 5.53 8.25 6.93
C VAL A 92 5.14 7.00 7.70
N VAL A 93 4.17 7.15 8.60
CA VAL A 93 3.60 6.07 9.41
C VAL A 93 2.17 5.82 8.99
N TYR A 94 1.84 4.55 8.79
CA TYR A 94 0.51 4.07 8.51
C TYR A 94 -0.21 3.65 9.80
N TYR A 95 -1.44 4.09 9.98
CA TYR A 95 -2.26 3.86 11.17
C TYR A 95 -3.47 2.98 10.90
N GLY A 96 -3.55 2.35 9.74
CA GLY A 96 -4.64 1.47 9.37
C GLY A 96 -5.64 2.11 8.43
N SER A 97 -6.73 1.39 8.19
CA SER A 97 -7.77 1.79 7.25
C SER A 97 -9.18 1.49 7.79
N GLU A 98 -10.18 2.05 7.11
CA GLU A 98 -11.59 1.76 7.31
C GLU A 98 -12.27 1.49 5.95
N PRO A 99 -12.89 0.29 5.81
CA PRO A 99 -12.79 -0.86 6.69
C PRO A 99 -11.38 -1.48 6.65
N GLY A 100 -10.87 -1.93 7.80
CA GLY A 100 -9.57 -2.59 7.93
C GLY A 100 -9.71 -4.07 8.23
N THR A 101 -8.73 -4.89 7.79
CA THR A 101 -8.74 -6.33 8.03
C THR A 101 -8.40 -6.70 9.47
N PRO A 102 -8.77 -7.90 9.94
CA PRO A 102 -8.34 -8.41 11.24
C PRO A 102 -6.81 -8.46 11.38
N LEU A 103 -6.10 -8.89 10.33
CA LEU A 103 -4.64 -8.92 10.30
C LEU A 103 -4.04 -7.51 10.41
N GLU A 104 -4.49 -6.57 9.58
CA GLU A 104 -4.02 -5.18 9.60
C GLU A 104 -4.13 -4.55 10.99
N LYS A 105 -5.25 -4.74 11.68
CA LYS A 105 -5.49 -4.18 13.01
C LYS A 105 -4.48 -4.64 14.07
N GLN A 106 -3.83 -5.78 13.86
CA GLN A 106 -2.79 -6.31 14.74
C GLN A 106 -1.38 -5.82 14.37
N LEU A 107 -1.21 -5.28 13.16
CA LEU A 107 0.08 -4.79 12.65
C LEU A 107 0.28 -3.29 12.89
N VAL A 108 -0.78 -2.50 12.75
CA VAL A 108 -0.69 -1.03 12.84
C VAL A 108 -0.49 -0.52 14.27
N PRO A 109 0.15 0.63 14.48
CA PRO A 109 0.81 1.44 13.46
C PRO A 109 2.20 0.93 13.08
N TYR A 110 2.62 1.18 11.83
CA TYR A 110 4.00 0.89 11.41
C TYR A 110 4.50 1.92 10.38
N GLN A 111 5.81 2.08 10.33
CA GLN A 111 6.45 3.01 9.42
C GLN A 111 6.55 2.41 8.02
N ILE A 112 6.09 3.14 7.00
CA ILE A 112 6.17 2.70 5.61
C ILE A 112 7.41 3.26 4.90
N ILE A 113 7.81 4.49 5.24
CA ILE A 113 9.00 5.17 4.71
C ILE A 113 9.74 5.85 5.84
N ARG A 114 11.07 5.82 5.80
CA ARG A 114 11.96 6.56 6.70
C ARG A 114 12.60 7.74 5.98
N PHE A 115 12.71 8.87 6.67
CA PHE A 115 13.43 10.05 6.21
C PHE A 115 14.75 10.23 6.98
N PRO A 116 15.82 10.71 6.32
CA PRO A 116 15.95 10.81 4.86
C PRO A 116 15.98 9.43 4.20
N MET A 117 15.41 9.33 3.02
CA MET A 117 15.55 8.11 2.22
C MET A 117 17.00 7.94 1.78
N LYS A 118 17.53 6.71 1.87
CA LYS A 118 18.88 6.37 1.40
C LYS A 118 18.81 5.14 0.50
N VAL A 119 19.48 5.22 -0.63
CA VAL A 119 19.54 4.14 -1.61
C VAL A 119 20.12 2.86 -1.01
N ALA A 120 19.50 1.73 -1.32
CA ALA A 120 19.80 0.38 -0.81
C ALA A 120 19.63 0.23 0.72
N GLN A 121 18.97 1.18 1.38
CA GLN A 121 18.67 1.05 2.80
C GLN A 121 17.35 0.32 3.00
N SER A 122 17.41 -0.73 3.83
CA SER A 122 16.24 -1.49 4.28
C SER A 122 15.93 -1.22 5.75
N PHE A 123 14.68 -1.40 6.13
CA PHE A 123 14.27 -1.47 7.53
C PHE A 123 13.07 -2.40 7.70
N GLN A 124 13.00 -3.00 8.88
CA GLN A 124 11.86 -3.83 9.27
C GLN A 124 10.68 -2.91 9.62
N GLN A 125 9.55 -3.11 8.97
CA GLN A 125 8.31 -2.37 9.24
C GLN A 125 7.59 -2.95 10.45
N PHE A 126 7.48 -4.26 10.46
CA PHE A 126 6.93 -5.06 11.56
C PHE A 126 7.49 -6.49 11.53
N ASN A 127 7.40 -7.14 12.68
CA ASN A 127 7.57 -8.57 12.86
C ASN A 127 6.64 -9.00 13.98
N ARG A 128 5.72 -9.90 13.68
CA ARG A 128 4.72 -10.43 14.62
C ARG A 128 4.65 -11.93 14.49
N MET A 129 4.57 -12.60 15.61
CA MET A 129 4.50 -14.05 15.69
C MET A 129 3.17 -14.45 16.29
N ASP A 130 2.62 -15.55 15.77
CA ASP A 130 1.45 -16.23 16.33
C ASP A 130 0.22 -15.32 16.50
N ILE A 131 -0.03 -14.44 15.51
CA ILE A 131 -1.19 -13.56 15.50
C ILE A 131 -2.34 -14.18 14.70
N ASP A 132 -3.57 -13.76 14.97
CA ASP A 132 -4.76 -14.22 14.26
C ASP A 132 -4.71 -13.78 12.79
N PHE A 133 -4.76 -14.74 11.88
CA PHE A 133 -4.78 -14.47 10.45
C PHE A 133 -6.11 -13.84 9.99
N GLY A 134 -7.19 -14.08 10.74
CA GLY A 134 -8.52 -13.55 10.44
C GLY A 134 -9.32 -14.37 9.45
N SER A 135 -8.81 -15.53 9.03
CA SER A 135 -9.48 -16.44 8.09
C SER A 135 -9.21 -17.90 8.44
N ASP A 136 -10.21 -18.75 8.20
CA ASP A 136 -10.11 -20.21 8.19
C ASP A 136 -9.83 -20.67 6.76
N ILE A 137 -8.57 -20.97 6.45
CA ILE A 137 -8.16 -21.33 5.08
C ILE A 137 -8.15 -22.84 4.83
N ASP A 138 -8.17 -23.66 5.86
CA ASP A 138 -8.22 -25.12 5.72
C ASP A 138 -9.62 -25.70 5.94
N GLY A 139 -10.60 -24.88 6.35
CA GLY A 139 -12.03 -25.19 6.42
C GLY A 139 -12.42 -26.02 7.64
N ASP A 140 -11.66 -25.93 8.72
CA ASP A 140 -11.94 -26.69 9.97
C ASP A 140 -12.83 -25.93 10.98
N GLY A 141 -13.16 -24.66 10.69
CA GLY A 141 -13.99 -23.79 11.53
C GLY A 141 -13.19 -22.91 12.50
N THR A 142 -11.86 -22.93 12.42
CA THR A 142 -10.95 -22.13 13.26
C THR A 142 -10.09 -21.23 12.38
N ASN A 143 -9.91 -19.96 12.76
CA ASN A 143 -8.97 -19.09 12.06
C ASN A 143 -7.54 -19.59 12.28
N GLU A 144 -6.72 -19.51 11.23
CA GLU A 144 -5.30 -19.79 11.32
C GLU A 144 -4.56 -18.71 12.11
N HIS A 145 -3.40 -19.12 12.64
CA HIS A 145 -2.40 -18.21 13.17
C HIS A 145 -1.28 -17.98 12.15
N VAL A 146 -0.65 -16.81 12.22
CA VAL A 146 0.39 -16.43 11.26
C VAL A 146 1.56 -15.74 11.93
N ASP A 147 2.77 -16.11 11.46
CA ASP A 147 3.97 -15.32 11.67
C ASP A 147 4.13 -14.40 10.46
N VAL A 148 4.29 -13.09 10.69
CA VAL A 148 4.37 -12.12 9.62
C VAL A 148 5.52 -11.14 9.82
N GLU A 149 6.29 -10.91 8.76
CA GLU A 149 7.37 -9.94 8.72
C GLU A 149 7.21 -9.03 7.51
N GLY A 150 7.41 -7.72 7.71
CA GLY A 150 7.44 -6.71 6.67
C GLY A 150 8.77 -5.96 6.63
N VAL A 151 9.37 -5.83 5.45
CA VAL A 151 10.62 -5.11 5.22
C VAL A 151 10.45 -4.14 4.07
N SER A 152 10.82 -2.88 4.27
CA SER A 152 10.84 -1.83 3.25
C SER A 152 12.27 -1.51 2.84
N THR A 153 12.52 -1.34 1.53
CA THR A 153 13.83 -1.06 0.94
C THR A 153 13.71 0.06 -0.08
N VAL A 154 14.52 1.09 0.05
CA VAL A 154 14.70 2.11 -1.00
C VAL A 154 15.65 1.53 -2.06
N ILE A 155 15.14 1.23 -3.24
CA ILE A 155 15.92 0.60 -4.31
C ILE A 155 16.85 1.61 -4.98
N GLY A 156 16.34 2.81 -5.31
CA GLY A 156 17.12 3.85 -5.99
C GLY A 156 16.23 4.91 -6.63
N GLN A 157 16.85 5.70 -7.49
CA GLN A 157 16.15 6.66 -8.34
C GLN A 157 16.29 6.23 -9.79
N GLU A 158 15.22 6.34 -10.55
CA GLU A 158 15.20 6.01 -11.97
C GLU A 158 14.15 6.84 -12.72
N SER A 159 14.31 6.94 -14.03
CA SER A 159 13.30 7.56 -14.87
C SER A 159 12.16 6.59 -15.12
N ILE A 160 10.93 7.06 -14.92
CA ILE A 160 9.72 6.29 -15.20
C ILE A 160 8.75 7.08 -16.06
N THR A 161 8.12 6.40 -17.01
CA THR A 161 7.06 6.97 -17.86
C THR A 161 5.75 6.28 -17.57
N VAL A 162 4.73 7.07 -17.27
CA VAL A 162 3.33 6.65 -17.04
C VAL A 162 2.42 7.55 -17.88
N PRO A 163 1.11 7.28 -18.00
CA PRO A 163 0.20 8.11 -18.78
C PRO A 163 0.24 9.61 -18.45
N ALA A 164 0.42 9.96 -17.17
CA ALA A 164 0.54 11.36 -16.73
C ALA A 164 1.83 12.07 -17.18
N GLY A 165 2.87 11.33 -17.61
CA GLY A 165 4.13 11.91 -18.07
C GLY A 165 5.37 11.11 -17.69
N THR A 166 6.54 11.72 -17.90
CA THR A 166 7.84 11.13 -17.56
C THR A 166 8.43 11.83 -16.33
N TYR A 167 8.85 11.04 -15.37
CA TYR A 167 9.44 11.47 -14.10
C TYR A 167 10.88 10.94 -14.02
N PRO A 168 11.89 11.80 -14.27
CA PRO A 168 13.28 11.34 -14.47
C PRO A 168 13.94 10.83 -13.20
N ASP A 169 13.54 11.33 -12.03
CA ASP A 169 14.17 11.05 -10.73
C ASP A 169 13.17 10.42 -9.75
N ALA A 170 12.30 9.54 -10.24
CA ALA A 170 11.35 8.84 -9.37
C ALA A 170 12.10 7.89 -8.43
N VAL A 171 11.74 7.92 -7.15
CA VAL A 171 12.29 7.01 -6.14
C VAL A 171 11.50 5.71 -6.16
N ARG A 172 12.22 4.61 -6.39
CA ARG A 172 11.67 3.26 -6.31
C ARG A 172 11.86 2.69 -4.92
N VAL A 173 10.77 2.26 -4.32
CA VAL A 173 10.75 1.60 -3.01
C VAL A 173 10.09 0.24 -3.17
N GLU A 174 10.65 -0.79 -2.55
CA GLU A 174 10.07 -2.12 -2.48
C GLU A 174 9.73 -2.44 -1.02
N ALA A 175 8.54 -2.96 -0.77
CA ALA A 175 8.22 -3.62 0.48
C ALA A 175 7.86 -5.07 0.22
N ARG A 176 8.35 -5.90 1.09
CA ARG A 176 8.13 -7.34 1.08
C ARG A 176 7.53 -7.76 2.39
N MET A 177 6.35 -8.39 2.32
CA MET A 177 5.76 -9.11 3.43
C MET A 177 5.92 -10.61 3.21
N THR A 178 6.30 -11.31 4.25
CA THR A 178 6.36 -12.77 4.27
C THR A 178 5.42 -13.27 5.37
N LEU A 179 4.59 -14.25 5.03
CA LEU A 179 3.65 -14.89 5.94
C LEU A 179 3.99 -16.36 6.06
N LYS A 180 4.01 -16.86 7.28
CA LYS A 180 4.06 -18.28 7.60
C LYS A 180 2.78 -18.63 8.35
N ILE A 181 1.83 -19.23 7.65
CA ILE A 181 0.48 -19.51 8.16
C ILE A 181 0.48 -20.91 8.75
N HIS A 182 0.12 -21.03 10.01
CA HIS A 182 0.02 -22.28 10.74
C HIS A 182 -1.40 -22.82 10.63
N LEU A 183 -1.56 -23.96 9.93
CA LEU A 183 -2.88 -24.57 9.74
C LEU A 183 -3.36 -25.18 11.05
N SER A 184 -4.60 -24.88 11.43
CA SER A 184 -5.20 -25.35 12.68
C SER A 184 -5.53 -26.85 12.66
N SER A 185 -5.90 -27.38 11.48
CA SER A 185 -6.28 -28.81 11.34
C SER A 185 -5.12 -29.78 11.19
N ALA A 186 -3.87 -29.30 11.01
CA ALA A 186 -2.71 -30.13 10.75
C ALA A 186 -1.41 -29.46 11.20
N ASP A 187 -0.42 -30.23 11.59
CA ASP A 187 0.95 -29.76 11.84
C ASP A 187 1.63 -29.41 10.49
N ARG A 188 1.10 -28.40 9.83
CA ARG A 188 1.55 -27.89 8.52
C ARG A 188 1.54 -26.37 8.49
N THR A 189 2.42 -25.82 7.70
CA THR A 189 2.48 -24.40 7.42
C THR A 189 2.34 -24.13 5.93
N ALA A 190 1.63 -23.04 5.60
CA ALA A 190 1.65 -22.44 4.27
C ALA A 190 2.52 -21.19 4.29
N VAL A 191 3.18 -20.89 3.19
CA VAL A 191 3.97 -19.66 3.04
C VAL A 191 3.30 -18.77 2.02
N GLY A 192 3.10 -17.51 2.40
CA GLY A 192 2.65 -16.45 1.51
C GLY A 192 3.69 -15.35 1.40
N THR A 193 3.69 -14.65 0.28
CA THR A 193 4.50 -13.44 0.06
C THR A 193 3.66 -12.37 -0.60
N ASP A 194 3.91 -11.13 -0.22
CA ASP A 194 3.38 -9.95 -0.86
C ASP A 194 4.53 -8.98 -1.13
N VAL A 195 4.74 -8.67 -2.41
CA VAL A 195 5.82 -7.79 -2.85
C VAL A 195 5.23 -6.60 -3.56
N MET A 196 5.39 -5.46 -2.97
CA MET A 196 4.93 -4.18 -3.50
C MET A 196 6.11 -3.36 -3.98
N THR A 197 6.01 -2.79 -5.16
CA THR A 197 7.00 -1.86 -5.71
C THR A 197 6.30 -0.56 -6.07
N ALA A 198 6.75 0.53 -5.50
CA ALA A 198 6.17 1.85 -5.69
C ALA A 198 7.20 2.84 -6.21
N TRP A 199 6.82 3.69 -7.14
CA TRP A 199 7.60 4.80 -7.64
C TRP A 199 6.96 6.11 -7.23
N PHE A 200 7.74 6.92 -6.54
CA PHE A 200 7.32 8.23 -6.05
C PHE A 200 8.08 9.33 -6.79
N ALA A 201 7.36 10.30 -7.33
CA ALA A 201 7.95 11.47 -7.95
C ALA A 201 7.85 12.68 -7.03
N LYS A 202 8.92 13.50 -7.03
CA LYS A 202 9.02 14.69 -6.18
C LYS A 202 7.92 15.70 -6.50
N GLY A 203 7.21 16.14 -5.48
CA GLY A 203 6.09 17.08 -5.60
C GLY A 203 4.80 16.48 -6.17
N VAL A 204 4.81 15.19 -6.53
CA VAL A 204 3.68 14.49 -7.16
C VAL A 204 3.13 13.37 -6.28
N GLY A 205 4.02 12.62 -5.64
CA GLY A 205 3.66 11.42 -4.87
C GLY A 205 3.79 10.15 -5.70
N LEU A 206 2.92 9.18 -5.43
CA LEU A 206 2.92 7.90 -6.12
C LEU A 206 2.57 8.05 -7.60
N VAL A 207 3.44 7.56 -8.48
CA VAL A 207 3.24 7.62 -9.94
C VAL A 207 3.05 6.25 -10.56
N LYS A 208 3.59 5.19 -9.94
CA LYS A 208 3.38 3.81 -10.35
C LYS A 208 3.43 2.88 -9.17
N TYR A 209 2.63 1.84 -9.24
CA TYR A 209 2.54 0.78 -8.25
C TYR A 209 2.44 -0.58 -8.95
N ILE A 210 3.18 -1.54 -8.43
CA ILE A 210 3.09 -2.94 -8.81
C ILE A 210 3.05 -3.76 -7.54
N GLU A 211 2.14 -4.72 -7.48
CA GLU A 211 2.02 -5.65 -6.37
C GLU A 211 1.91 -7.06 -6.91
N ARG A 212 2.60 -7.98 -6.26
CA ARG A 212 2.48 -9.42 -6.51
C ARG A 212 2.30 -10.15 -5.20
N GLN A 213 1.14 -10.77 -5.09
CA GLN A 213 0.79 -11.63 -3.97
C GLN A 213 0.87 -13.09 -4.40
N GLU A 214 1.49 -13.90 -3.57
CA GLU A 214 1.60 -15.33 -3.79
C GLU A 214 1.22 -16.07 -2.51
N LEU A 215 0.28 -17.00 -2.60
CA LEU A 215 -0.05 -17.95 -1.55
C LEU A 215 0.28 -19.36 -2.03
N ALA A 216 1.11 -20.07 -1.28
CA ALA A 216 1.49 -21.44 -1.60
C ALA A 216 0.27 -22.37 -1.58
N ALA A 217 0.33 -23.43 -2.41
CA ALA A 217 -0.72 -24.43 -2.49
C ALA A 217 -0.95 -25.15 -1.16
N LEU A 218 -2.21 -25.29 -0.80
CA LEU A 218 -2.70 -26.07 0.30
C LEU A 218 -3.36 -27.35 -0.23
N LYS A 219 -2.81 -28.52 0.08
CA LYS A 219 -3.33 -29.84 -0.36
C LYS A 219 -3.49 -29.92 -1.90
N GLU A 220 -4.74 -30.00 -2.38
CA GLU A 220 -5.08 -30.10 -3.80
C GLU A 220 -5.21 -28.73 -4.49
N ASP A 221 -5.30 -27.67 -3.72
CA ASP A 221 -5.24 -26.31 -4.23
C ASP A 221 -3.82 -26.02 -4.72
N ARG A 222 -3.69 -25.40 -5.88
CA ARG A 222 -2.38 -25.08 -6.50
C ARG A 222 -1.82 -23.74 -6.09
N GLY A 223 -2.40 -23.12 -5.08
CA GLY A 223 -2.05 -21.79 -4.62
C GLY A 223 -2.69 -20.69 -5.47
N ASN A 224 -2.42 -19.46 -5.11
CA ASN A 224 -2.94 -18.29 -5.79
C ASN A 224 -1.84 -17.25 -6.00
N THR A 225 -1.88 -16.60 -7.16
CA THR A 225 -1.03 -15.46 -7.49
C THR A 225 -1.92 -14.33 -7.96
N THR A 226 -1.75 -13.15 -7.37
CA THR A 226 -2.43 -11.93 -7.79
C THR A 226 -1.39 -10.89 -8.18
N ASP A 227 -1.50 -10.36 -9.40
CA ASP A 227 -0.67 -9.26 -9.89
C ASP A 227 -1.54 -8.02 -10.11
N ILE A 228 -1.11 -6.90 -9.55
CA ILE A 228 -1.77 -5.59 -9.69
C ILE A 228 -0.76 -4.59 -10.23
N THR A 229 -1.20 -3.77 -11.18
CA THR A 229 -0.42 -2.63 -11.66
C THR A 229 -1.32 -1.41 -11.68
N GLU A 230 -0.84 -0.29 -11.14
CA GLU A 230 -1.48 1.01 -11.27
C GLU A 230 -0.49 2.05 -11.78
N GLU A 231 -0.91 2.88 -12.71
CA GLU A 231 -0.12 3.95 -13.30
C GLU A 231 -0.88 5.26 -13.25
N LEU A 232 -0.19 6.31 -12.81
CA LEU A 232 -0.77 7.65 -12.70
C LEU A 232 -1.22 8.14 -14.08
N GLU A 233 -2.48 8.55 -14.17
CA GLU A 233 -3.08 9.12 -15.38
C GLU A 233 -3.28 10.63 -15.24
N GLU A 234 -3.71 11.07 -14.06
CA GLU A 234 -3.95 12.48 -13.77
C GLU A 234 -3.64 12.79 -12.29
N VAL A 235 -3.14 13.99 -12.03
CA VAL A 235 -2.86 14.45 -10.67
C VAL A 235 -3.20 15.93 -10.49
N THR A 236 -3.75 16.26 -9.33
CA THR A 236 -3.89 17.64 -8.84
C THR A 236 -3.26 17.71 -7.46
N VAL A 237 -2.08 18.30 -7.35
CA VAL A 237 -1.39 18.51 -6.06
C VAL A 237 -1.79 19.88 -5.51
N LYS A 238 -2.21 19.90 -4.25
CA LYS A 238 -2.49 21.14 -3.52
C LYS A 238 -1.27 21.57 -2.72
N SER A 239 -0.98 22.86 -2.73
CA SER A 239 -0.02 23.47 -1.81
C SER A 239 -0.69 23.71 -0.47
N ALA A 240 0.07 23.56 0.64
CA ALA A 240 -0.45 23.93 1.94
C ALA A 240 -0.91 25.40 1.92
N PRO A 241 -2.13 25.70 2.42
CA PRO A 241 -2.58 27.08 2.50
C PRO A 241 -1.65 27.86 3.45
N ALA A 242 -1.23 29.05 3.06
CA ALA A 242 -0.68 30.00 3.99
C ALA A 242 -1.73 30.21 5.11
N LEU A 243 -1.32 30.00 6.35
CA LEU A 243 -2.19 29.94 7.54
C LEU A 243 -3.28 31.04 7.52
N GLN A 244 -4.49 30.68 7.17
CA GLN A 244 -5.69 31.46 7.44
C GLN A 244 -6.83 30.53 7.86
N GLY A 245 -7.35 30.81 9.02
CA GLY A 245 -8.60 30.50 9.67
C GLY A 245 -9.40 29.25 9.30
N ARG A 246 -9.67 28.44 10.29
CA ARG A 246 -10.54 27.28 10.34
C ARG A 246 -11.94 27.51 9.78
N SER A 247 -12.44 26.50 9.06
CA SER A 247 -13.88 26.17 9.03
C SER A 247 -14.03 24.65 9.03
N GLU A 248 -14.72 24.16 10.05
CA GLU A 248 -15.08 22.75 10.21
C GLU A 248 -16.35 22.46 9.41
N SER A 249 -16.35 21.39 8.63
CA SER A 249 -17.58 20.75 8.15
C SER A 249 -17.42 19.24 8.20
N SER A 250 -18.29 18.60 8.98
CA SER A 250 -18.40 17.14 9.11
C SER A 250 -19.10 16.53 7.91
N PRO A 251 -18.71 15.37 7.40
CA PRO A 251 -19.52 14.58 6.50
C PRO A 251 -20.27 13.47 7.22
N GLU A 252 -21.50 13.25 6.76
CA GLU A 252 -22.43 12.22 7.18
C GLU A 252 -21.95 10.80 6.85
N ARG A 253 -22.28 9.86 7.75
CA ARG A 253 -22.08 8.41 7.62
C ARG A 253 -23.04 7.83 6.59
N LEU A 254 -22.49 7.04 5.68
CA LEU A 254 -23.23 5.98 4.99
C LEU A 254 -22.69 4.62 5.44
N LEU A 255 -23.59 3.85 6.02
CA LEU A 255 -23.38 2.46 6.43
C LEU A 255 -23.43 1.58 5.19
N ALA A 256 -22.43 0.75 4.98
CA ALA A 256 -22.48 -0.33 4.01
C ALA A 256 -22.31 -1.67 4.71
N ASP A 257 -23.15 -2.60 4.28
CA ASP A 257 -23.45 -3.90 4.80
C ASP A 257 -22.39 -4.95 4.45
N ASP A 258 -22.32 -5.93 5.30
CA ASP A 258 -21.50 -7.13 5.39
C ASP A 258 -21.51 -8.00 4.15
N THR A 259 -20.33 -8.46 3.64
CA THR A 259 -20.18 -9.81 3.07
C THR A 259 -18.71 -10.28 3.03
N ARG A 260 -18.53 -11.41 3.55
CA ARG A 260 -17.52 -12.40 3.84
C ARG A 260 -16.54 -12.77 2.74
N ASP A 261 -15.35 -13.13 3.24
CA ASP A 261 -14.40 -14.14 2.79
C ASP A 261 -13.46 -13.78 1.64
N HIS A 262 -12.21 -13.70 1.99
CA HIS A 262 -10.93 -13.64 1.27
C HIS A 262 -10.19 -12.31 1.34
N GLU A 263 -9.99 -11.77 2.54
CA GLU A 263 -9.16 -10.59 2.78
C GLU A 263 -7.75 -11.01 3.21
N LEU A 264 -6.93 -11.51 2.28
CA LEU A 264 -5.65 -12.08 2.67
C LEU A 264 -4.49 -11.09 2.76
N PHE A 265 -4.50 -9.99 2.00
CA PHE A 265 -3.31 -9.13 1.92
C PHE A 265 -3.67 -7.67 1.73
N GLN A 266 -3.55 -6.85 2.76
CA GLN A 266 -3.80 -5.41 2.63
C GLN A 266 -2.91 -4.60 3.55
N VAL A 267 -1.60 -4.52 3.37
CA VAL A 267 -0.94 -3.81 4.45
C VAL A 267 0.37 -3.08 4.15
N LEU A 268 0.92 -2.98 2.96
CA LEU A 268 2.31 -2.54 2.96
C LEU A 268 2.63 -1.18 2.37
N PHE A 269 1.83 -0.62 1.47
CA PHE A 269 2.20 0.65 0.87
C PHE A 269 1.05 1.53 0.44
N ALA A 270 1.41 2.77 0.32
CA ALA A 270 0.83 3.87 -0.42
C ALA A 270 -0.57 4.32 0.01
N PRO A 271 -0.75 5.64 0.11
CA PRO A 271 -2.08 6.22 0.16
C PRO A 271 -2.87 5.68 -1.03
N GLY A 272 -3.86 4.90 -0.74
CA GLY A 272 -4.87 4.58 -1.69
C GLY A 272 -4.82 3.26 -2.41
N LEU A 273 -3.83 2.44 -2.24
CA LEU A 273 -3.75 1.19 -2.96
C LEU A 273 -4.06 0.01 -2.04
N ARG A 274 -5.13 -0.69 -2.35
CA ARG A 274 -5.50 -1.93 -1.69
C ARG A 274 -5.43 -3.07 -2.68
N PRO A 275 -4.88 -4.22 -2.27
CA PRO A 275 -4.94 -5.41 -3.10
C PRO A 275 -6.39 -5.84 -3.34
N TYR A 276 -6.60 -6.37 -4.51
CA TYR A 276 -7.85 -7.01 -4.87
C TYR A 276 -7.99 -8.33 -4.12
N THR A 277 -9.03 -8.46 -3.34
CA THR A 277 -9.49 -9.75 -2.82
C THR A 277 -10.93 -9.97 -3.26
N ARG A 278 -11.26 -11.16 -3.68
CA ARG A 278 -12.64 -11.57 -3.92
C ARG A 278 -13.30 -12.00 -2.62
#